data_f929465e1af41f17e2b4083a8e2c4651
#
_entry.id   f929465e1af41f17e2b4083a8e2c4651
#
_cell.length_a   1.000
_cell.length_b   1.000
_cell.length_c   1.000
_cell.angle_alpha   90.00
_cell.angle_beta   90.00
_cell.angle_gamma   90.00
#
_symmetry.space_group_name_H-M   'P 1'
#
loop_
_entity.id
_entity.type
_entity.pdbx_description
1 polymer ?
#
loop_
_entity_poly.entity_id
_entity_poly.type
_entity_poly.pdbx_seq_one_letter_code
_entity_poly.pdbx_strand_id
1 'polypeptide(L)'
;MKLTDPVADMLTRIRNAIRARHQKVDVPASKLKLEIARILKEEGYVSNFKATEEEGHKVIRIYLKYDNNNDAVISNVARVSRPGCRVYVGRTEIPRVLGGMGINILTTPRGVMTGRQARKQGLGGELLCEVW
;
A
#
# COMPACT_ATOMS: atom_id res chain seq x y z
N MET A 1 -23.68 -0.52 -13.02
CA MET A 1 -22.24 -0.72 -13.28
C MET A 1 -21.50 -0.90 -11.96
N LYS A 2 -20.77 -1.98 -11.85
CA LYS A 2 -19.94 -2.22 -10.66
C LYS A 2 -18.62 -1.47 -10.77
N LEU A 3 -18.35 -0.61 -9.79
CA LEU A 3 -17.03 -0.01 -9.65
C LEU A 3 -16.10 -1.01 -9.01
N THR A 4 -14.92 -1.21 -9.60
CA THR A 4 -13.89 -2.08 -9.05
C THR A 4 -12.82 -1.22 -8.41
N ASP A 5 -12.22 -1.73 -7.32
CA ASP A 5 -11.12 -1.05 -6.64
C ASP A 5 -10.00 -2.06 -6.38
N PRO A 6 -9.09 -2.23 -7.34
CA PRO A 6 -7.99 -3.19 -7.20
C PRO A 6 -7.05 -2.88 -6.03
N VAL A 7 -6.89 -1.60 -5.69
CA VAL A 7 -6.06 -1.21 -4.54
C VAL A 7 -6.72 -1.65 -3.24
N ALA A 8 -8.03 -1.41 -3.09
CA ALA A 8 -8.78 -1.85 -1.92
C ALA A 8 -8.73 -3.38 -1.79
N ASP A 9 -8.85 -4.11 -2.90
CA ASP A 9 -8.74 -5.57 -2.91
C ASP A 9 -7.36 -6.02 -2.40
N MET A 10 -6.28 -5.39 -2.88
CA MET A 10 -4.92 -5.66 -2.41
C MET A 10 -4.80 -5.45 -0.90
N LEU A 11 -5.27 -4.32 -0.40
CA LEU A 11 -5.21 -3.99 1.03
C LEU A 11 -6.03 -4.97 1.87
N THR A 12 -7.19 -5.37 1.38
CA THR A 12 -8.04 -6.35 2.05
C THR A 12 -7.35 -7.72 2.13
N ARG A 13 -6.72 -8.16 1.04
CA ARG A 13 -5.96 -9.42 1.03
C ARG A 13 -4.82 -9.39 2.04
N ILE A 14 -4.09 -8.28 2.11
CA ILE A 14 -3.00 -8.11 3.09
C ILE A 14 -3.57 -8.17 4.50
N ARG A 15 -4.64 -7.43 4.77
CA ARG A 15 -5.28 -7.41 6.10
C ARG A 15 -5.74 -8.80 6.53
N ASN A 16 -6.41 -9.51 5.64
CA ASN A 16 -6.91 -10.86 5.94
C ASN A 16 -5.76 -11.85 6.16
N ALA A 17 -4.70 -11.77 5.36
CA ALA A 17 -3.53 -12.63 5.51
C ALA A 17 -2.83 -12.40 6.86
N ILE A 18 -2.74 -11.15 7.29
CA ILE A 18 -2.17 -10.79 8.60
C ILE A 18 -3.02 -11.36 9.73
N ARG A 19 -4.34 -11.24 9.66
CA ARG A 19 -5.26 -11.78 10.66
C ARG A 19 -5.16 -13.30 10.75
N ALA A 20 -4.95 -13.96 9.63
CA ALA A 20 -4.78 -15.42 9.56
C ALA A 20 -3.32 -15.86 9.83
N ARG A 21 -2.41 -14.91 10.05
CA ARG A 21 -0.99 -15.14 10.30
C ARG A 21 -0.30 -15.91 9.18
N HIS A 22 -0.70 -15.63 7.93
CA HIS A 22 -0.04 -16.19 6.76
C HIS A 22 1.35 -15.58 6.58
N GLN A 23 2.27 -16.35 6.03
CA GLN A 23 3.63 -15.87 5.74
C GLN A 23 3.67 -15.01 4.48
N LYS A 24 2.78 -15.29 3.54
CA LYS A 24 2.73 -14.62 2.24
C LYS A 24 1.29 -14.50 1.76
N VAL A 25 1.10 -13.57 0.83
CA VAL A 25 -0.20 -13.36 0.18
C VAL A 25 0.02 -13.00 -1.28
N ASP A 26 -0.81 -13.57 -2.15
CA ASP A 26 -0.76 -13.28 -3.58
C ASP A 26 -1.87 -12.30 -3.95
N VAL A 27 -1.52 -11.29 -4.75
CA VAL A 27 -2.48 -10.34 -5.30
C VAL A 27 -2.29 -10.27 -6.82
N PRO A 28 -3.37 -10.03 -7.59
CA PRO A 28 -3.22 -9.83 -9.03
C PRO A 28 -2.28 -8.66 -9.32
N ALA A 29 -1.39 -8.81 -10.31
CA ALA A 29 -0.36 -7.82 -10.58
C ALA A 29 -0.89 -6.64 -11.38
N SER A 30 -0.37 -5.45 -11.07
CA SER A 30 -0.49 -4.24 -11.88
C SER A 30 0.68 -3.33 -11.55
N LYS A 31 0.95 -2.35 -12.42
CA LYS A 31 2.02 -1.38 -12.18
C LYS A 31 1.82 -0.65 -10.85
N LEU A 32 0.61 -0.18 -10.59
CA LEU A 32 0.29 0.55 -9.36
C LEU A 32 0.51 -0.32 -8.13
N LYS A 33 0.03 -1.56 -8.15
CA LYS A 33 0.20 -2.47 -7.01
C LYS A 33 1.65 -2.84 -6.77
N LEU A 34 2.45 -2.99 -7.84
CA LEU A 34 3.90 -3.22 -7.71
C LEU A 34 4.58 -2.04 -7.02
N GLU A 35 4.18 -0.81 -7.38
CA GLU A 35 4.72 0.38 -6.74
C GLU A 35 4.33 0.47 -5.27
N ILE A 36 3.11 0.10 -4.93
CA ILE A 36 2.66 0.04 -3.52
C ILE A 36 3.48 -1.01 -2.76
N ALA A 37 3.67 -2.20 -3.34
CA ALA A 37 4.47 -3.26 -2.72
C ALA A 37 5.91 -2.81 -2.50
N ARG A 38 6.49 -2.11 -3.47
CA ARG A 38 7.85 -1.56 -3.36
C ARG A 38 7.96 -0.62 -2.16
N ILE A 39 6.99 0.29 -2.00
CA ILE A 39 6.99 1.23 -0.88
C ILE A 39 6.83 0.50 0.44
N LEU A 40 5.95 -0.48 0.53
CA LEU A 40 5.76 -1.27 1.75
C LEU A 40 7.07 -1.97 2.16
N LYS A 41 7.82 -2.47 1.20
CA LYS A 41 9.13 -3.09 1.47
C LYS A 41 10.16 -2.05 1.90
N GLU A 42 10.29 -0.94 1.17
CA GLU A 42 11.25 0.12 1.49
C GLU A 42 11.01 0.72 2.86
N GLU A 43 9.75 0.84 3.27
CA GLU A 43 9.39 1.39 4.57
C GLU A 43 9.39 0.34 5.69
N GLY A 44 9.74 -0.89 5.36
CA GLY A 44 9.89 -1.95 6.35
C GLY A 44 8.61 -2.60 6.83
N TYR A 45 7.50 -2.42 6.13
CA TYR A 45 6.21 -3.02 6.49
C TYR A 45 6.08 -4.46 6.04
N VAL A 46 6.73 -4.83 4.95
CA VAL A 46 6.79 -6.22 4.48
C VAL A 46 8.25 -6.61 4.28
N SER A 47 8.54 -7.91 4.35
CA SER A 47 9.92 -8.37 4.23
C SER A 47 10.40 -8.41 2.78
N ASN A 48 9.51 -8.75 1.85
CA ASN A 48 9.86 -8.81 0.43
C ASN A 48 8.61 -8.94 -0.42
N PHE A 49 8.76 -8.80 -1.74
CA PHE A 49 7.72 -9.13 -2.70
C PHE A 49 8.36 -9.65 -3.98
N LYS A 50 7.62 -10.44 -4.73
CA LYS A 50 8.07 -10.97 -6.02
C LYS A 50 6.94 -10.91 -7.03
N ALA A 51 7.26 -10.52 -8.26
CA ALA A 51 6.34 -10.70 -9.38
C ALA A 51 6.52 -12.14 -9.88
N THR A 52 5.44 -12.89 -9.96
CA THR A 52 5.46 -14.28 -10.40
C THR A 52 4.25 -14.54 -11.30
N GLU A 53 4.20 -15.71 -11.90
CA GLU A 53 3.13 -16.09 -12.79
C GLU A 53 2.55 -17.43 -12.31
N GLU A 54 1.24 -17.48 -12.11
CA GLU A 54 0.54 -18.69 -11.72
C GLU A 54 -0.65 -18.91 -12.64
N GLU A 55 -0.71 -20.09 -13.24
CA GLU A 55 -1.79 -20.48 -14.16
C GLU A 55 -2.03 -19.44 -15.28
N GLY A 56 -0.93 -18.88 -15.80
CA GLY A 56 -0.99 -17.88 -16.86
C GLY A 56 -1.33 -16.46 -16.40
N HIS A 57 -1.52 -16.25 -15.12
CA HIS A 57 -1.81 -14.94 -14.54
C HIS A 57 -0.62 -14.37 -13.77
N LYS A 58 -0.35 -13.09 -13.99
CA LYS A 58 0.71 -12.39 -13.25
C LYS A 58 0.19 -12.01 -11.87
N VAL A 59 0.94 -12.39 -10.86
CA VAL A 59 0.62 -12.07 -9.47
C VAL A 59 1.82 -11.44 -8.77
N ILE A 60 1.55 -10.66 -7.74
CA ILE A 60 2.57 -10.16 -6.82
C ILE A 60 2.45 -11.00 -5.56
N ARG A 61 3.54 -11.68 -5.20
CA ARG A 61 3.62 -12.44 -3.96
C ARG A 61 4.30 -11.59 -2.92
N ILE A 62 3.57 -11.23 -1.88
CA ILE A 62 4.04 -10.35 -0.82
C ILE A 62 4.37 -11.20 0.41
N TYR A 63 5.60 -11.08 0.91
CA TYR A 63 6.05 -11.78 2.10
C TYR A 63 5.85 -10.89 3.31
N LEU A 64 4.92 -11.28 4.18
CA LEU A 64 4.54 -10.50 5.34
C LEU A 64 5.63 -10.56 6.41
N LYS A 65 5.65 -9.55 7.27
CA LYS A 65 6.68 -9.39 8.28
C LYS A 65 6.05 -9.40 9.67
N TYR A 66 6.65 -10.21 10.55
CA TYR A 66 6.24 -10.33 11.95
C TYR A 66 7.43 -10.03 12.84
N ASP A 67 7.17 -9.49 14.03
CA ASP A 67 8.23 -9.18 14.99
C ASP A 67 8.59 -10.41 15.83
N ASN A 68 9.48 -10.23 16.81
CA ASN A 68 9.94 -11.32 17.68
C ASN A 68 8.83 -11.91 18.55
N ASN A 69 7.77 -11.15 18.79
CA ASN A 69 6.59 -11.60 19.54
C ASN A 69 5.53 -12.24 18.63
N ASN A 70 5.85 -12.42 17.34
CA ASN A 70 4.95 -12.95 16.33
C ASN A 70 3.75 -12.04 16.06
N ASP A 71 3.90 -10.74 16.32
CA ASP A 71 2.92 -9.72 15.95
C ASP A 71 3.26 -9.13 14.58
N ALA A 72 2.25 -8.87 13.76
CA ALA A 72 2.47 -8.29 12.44
C ALA A 72 3.03 -6.87 12.57
N VAL A 73 4.00 -6.55 11.73
CA VAL A 73 4.56 -5.19 11.66
C VAL A 73 3.50 -4.22 11.17
N ILE A 74 2.66 -4.63 10.22
CA ILE A 74 1.50 -3.84 9.81
C ILE A 74 0.40 -4.01 10.86
N SER A 75 0.00 -2.92 11.52
CA SER A 75 -1.15 -2.93 12.42
C SER A 75 -2.45 -2.80 11.65
N ASN A 76 -2.48 -1.94 10.63
CA ASN A 76 -3.67 -1.79 9.79
C ASN A 76 -3.32 -1.12 8.47
N VAL A 77 -4.21 -1.30 7.49
CA VAL A 77 -4.16 -0.64 6.19
C VAL A 77 -5.54 -0.06 5.90
N ALA A 78 -5.59 1.14 5.33
CA ALA A 78 -6.86 1.81 5.04
C ALA A 78 -6.82 2.44 3.65
N ARG A 79 -7.85 2.18 2.86
CA ARG A 79 -8.06 2.83 1.57
C ARG A 79 -8.58 4.25 1.83
N VAL A 80 -8.00 5.25 1.18
CA VAL A 80 -8.45 6.64 1.31
C VAL A 80 -9.20 7.07 0.06
N SER A 81 -8.53 7.17 -1.09
CA SER A 81 -9.16 7.51 -2.36
C SER A 81 -9.86 6.28 -2.94
N ARG A 82 -11.09 6.44 -3.40
CA ARG A 82 -11.91 5.35 -3.94
C ARG A 82 -12.45 5.75 -5.31
N PRO A 83 -12.78 4.77 -6.18
CA PRO A 83 -13.29 5.10 -7.52
C PRO A 83 -14.47 6.06 -7.53
N GLY A 84 -15.37 5.97 -6.54
CA GLY A 84 -16.53 6.85 -6.42
C GLY A 84 -16.30 8.12 -5.61
N CYS A 85 -15.13 8.26 -5.00
CA CYS A 85 -14.80 9.39 -4.14
C CYS A 85 -13.29 9.58 -4.07
N ARG A 86 -12.72 10.20 -5.12
CA ARG A 86 -11.28 10.46 -5.20
C ARG A 86 -10.87 11.52 -4.21
N VAL A 87 -9.71 11.32 -3.59
CA VAL A 87 -9.16 12.25 -2.59
C VAL A 87 -7.82 12.76 -3.10
N TYR A 88 -7.75 14.07 -3.35
CA TYR A 88 -6.53 14.74 -3.79
C TYR A 88 -6.06 15.69 -2.71
N VAL A 89 -4.75 15.79 -2.54
CA VAL A 89 -4.16 16.70 -1.54
C VAL A 89 -3.06 17.52 -2.20
N GLY A 90 -3.00 18.79 -1.82
CA GLY A 90 -1.91 19.65 -2.24
C GLY A 90 -0.65 19.40 -1.41
N ARG A 91 0.48 19.90 -1.89
CA ARG A 91 1.79 19.71 -1.25
C ARG A 91 1.84 20.11 0.22
N THR A 92 1.03 21.07 0.63
CA THR A 92 0.98 21.57 2.00
C THR A 92 -0.12 20.92 2.83
N GLU A 93 -0.95 20.08 2.20
CA GLU A 93 -2.15 19.51 2.82
C GLU A 93 -2.03 18.00 3.05
N ILE A 94 -0.85 17.42 2.85
CA ILE A 94 -0.63 15.98 3.03
C ILE A 94 -0.72 15.65 4.52
N PRO A 95 -1.69 14.83 4.94
CA PRO A 95 -1.84 14.50 6.35
C PRO A 95 -0.71 13.59 6.83
N ARG A 96 -0.51 13.57 8.13
CA ARG A 96 0.40 12.63 8.78
C ARG A 96 -0.40 11.48 9.37
N VAL A 97 0.11 10.27 9.23
CA VAL A 97 -0.52 9.07 9.77
C VAL A 97 0.08 8.80 11.15
N LEU A 98 -0.76 8.76 12.19
CA LEU A 98 -0.33 8.56 13.58
C LEU A 98 0.85 9.45 13.97
N GLY A 99 0.75 10.75 13.67
CA GLY A 99 1.81 11.71 14.04
C GLY A 99 3.15 11.46 13.35
N GLY A 100 3.16 10.74 12.23
CA GLY A 100 4.36 10.40 11.49
C GLY A 100 4.88 8.99 11.74
N MET A 101 4.21 8.21 12.58
CA MET A 101 4.60 6.82 12.85
C MET A 101 4.13 5.86 11.76
N GLY A 102 3.07 6.21 11.04
CA GLY A 102 2.62 5.46 9.87
C GLY A 102 2.99 6.18 8.60
N ILE A 103 2.57 5.63 7.47
CA ILE A 103 2.78 6.22 6.15
C ILE A 103 1.47 6.36 5.40
N ASN A 104 1.43 7.32 4.50
CA ASN A 104 0.44 7.33 3.42
C ASN A 104 1.16 7.17 2.09
N ILE A 105 0.44 6.69 1.10
CA ILE A 105 0.97 6.45 -0.24
C ILE A 105 0.15 7.29 -1.21
N LEU A 106 0.85 8.10 -2.01
CA LEU A 106 0.24 8.98 -2.99
C LEU A 106 0.71 8.63 -4.39
N THR A 107 -0.16 8.87 -5.38
CA THR A 107 0.30 8.93 -6.76
C THR A 107 0.45 10.41 -7.14
N THR A 108 1.62 10.79 -7.61
CA THR A 108 2.01 12.17 -7.92
C THR A 108 2.44 12.25 -9.38
N PRO A 109 2.62 13.46 -9.94
CA PRO A 109 3.16 13.60 -11.29
C PRO A 109 4.55 12.95 -11.49
N ARG A 110 5.27 12.69 -10.41
CA ARG A 110 6.58 12.02 -10.46
C ARG A 110 6.55 10.56 -10.02
N GLY A 111 5.36 9.99 -9.92
CA GLY A 111 5.18 8.58 -9.57
C GLY A 111 4.55 8.36 -8.21
N VAL A 112 4.50 7.09 -7.82
CA VAL A 112 3.93 6.67 -6.55
C VAL A 112 4.99 6.81 -5.46
N MET A 113 4.64 7.47 -4.37
CA MET A 113 5.57 7.74 -3.27
C MET A 113 4.84 7.91 -1.95
N THR A 114 5.59 7.96 -0.86
CA THR A 114 5.02 8.25 0.46
C THR A 114 4.71 9.73 0.58
N GLY A 115 3.81 10.08 1.50
CA GLY A 115 3.50 11.47 1.79
C GLY A 115 4.72 12.26 2.25
N ARG A 116 5.63 11.61 2.96
CA ARG A 116 6.89 12.22 3.41
C ARG A 116 7.76 12.61 2.22
N GLN A 117 7.91 11.71 1.26
CA GLN A 117 8.67 11.99 0.03
C GLN A 117 8.02 13.07 -0.80
N ALA A 118 6.68 13.04 -0.93
CA ALA A 118 5.93 14.04 -1.66
C ALA A 118 6.09 15.44 -1.05
N ARG A 119 5.99 15.55 0.28
CA ARG A 119 6.26 16.83 0.99
C ARG A 119 7.66 17.34 0.71
N LYS A 120 8.64 16.44 0.77
CA LYS A 120 10.05 16.78 0.56
C LYS A 120 10.30 17.31 -0.85
N GLN A 121 9.59 16.74 -1.83
CA GLN A 121 9.71 17.16 -3.24
C GLN A 121 8.75 18.29 -3.61
N GLY A 122 7.91 18.73 -2.69
CA GLY A 122 6.93 19.79 -2.95
C GLY A 122 5.82 19.36 -3.90
N LEU A 123 5.39 18.10 -3.83
CA LEU A 123 4.37 17.53 -4.72
C LEU A 123 3.10 17.19 -3.95
N GLY A 124 1.96 17.43 -4.59
CA GLY A 124 0.69 16.89 -4.17
C GLY A 124 0.25 15.76 -5.10
N GLY A 125 -0.88 15.15 -4.83
CA GLY A 125 -1.39 14.08 -5.67
C GLY A 125 -2.61 13.40 -5.09
N GLU A 126 -2.93 12.25 -5.62
CA GLU A 126 -4.05 11.45 -5.14
C GLU A 126 -3.58 10.61 -3.95
N LEU A 127 -4.27 10.77 -2.81
CA LEU A 127 -3.96 10.02 -1.60
C LEU A 127 -4.63 8.66 -1.66
N LEU A 128 -3.83 7.64 -1.95
CA LEU A 128 -4.33 6.28 -2.21
C LEU A 128 -4.75 5.54 -0.93
N CYS A 129 -3.84 5.47 0.03
CA CYS A 129 -4.05 4.65 1.22
C CYS A 129 -3.13 5.08 2.36
N GLU A 130 -3.42 4.52 3.53
CA GLU A 130 -2.61 4.71 4.73
C GLU A 130 -2.24 3.35 5.31
N VAL A 131 -1.04 3.27 5.89
CA VAL A 131 -0.51 2.05 6.50
C VAL A 131 0.16 2.42 7.82
N TRP A 132 -0.12 1.64 8.85
CA TRP A 132 0.56 1.83 10.14
C TRP A 132 0.69 0.55 10.94
#